data_076f0b9ee2e41e3d645790fb5c86bea4
#
_entry.id   076f0b9ee2e41e3d645790fb5c86bea4
#
_cell.length_a   1.000
_cell.length_b   1.000
_cell.length_c   1.000
_cell.angle_alpha   90.00
_cell.angle_beta   90.00
_cell.angle_gamma   90.00
#
_symmetry.space_group_name_H-M   'P 1'
#
loop_
_entity.id
_entity.type
_entity.pdbx_description
1 polymer ?
#
loop_
_entity_poly.entity_id
_entity_poly.type
_entity_poly.pdbx_seq_one_letter_code
_entity_poly.pdbx_strand_id
1 'polypeptide(L)'
;MINRRTWVLTVFVLLSALAFFVSAGDVAPGTVKQIVPGVWFREGEIQTLGHCNNAIIEMKDYLIVVDANFPSGARAAMDAAKKVSSKPVKYVFDTHHHGDHAYGNPVWTQAGSITLAYKGVVEEMKRYEPKRWQAEAKQRKDVAELNLANPEPPKQTFDKSPFILKDDTREVRFYFFGWAHTRGDGFVYLPKEKVLCTGDATVNGPYNNTADANLANWPKVIENAQKLDIAYVLPGHGGSGGKELLEGQKQFMLELHTAVQAAVKQGKKLDDIVKKDGDKLVSTSIQLPGSVQNWVGKELPTQVRHAYEEITQHKPAGDLPHA
;
A
#
# COMPACT_ATOMS: atom_id res chain seq x y z
N MET A 1 13.67 -43.98 68.18
CA MET A 1 12.67 -43.07 67.60
C MET A 1 13.40 -42.22 66.55
N ILE A 2 13.29 -42.60 65.27
CA ILE A 2 13.99 -41.93 64.15
C ILE A 2 12.95 -41.17 63.33
N ASN A 3 13.10 -39.85 63.33
CA ASN A 3 12.19 -38.93 62.67
C ASN A 3 12.60 -38.81 61.16
N ARG A 4 11.79 -39.33 60.23
CA ARG A 4 11.99 -39.17 58.77
C ARG A 4 11.33 -37.87 58.34
N ARG A 5 12.12 -36.86 57.95
CA ARG A 5 11.66 -35.66 57.21
C ARG A 5 11.60 -35.99 55.73
N THR A 6 10.41 -35.97 55.19
CA THR A 6 10.15 -36.09 53.74
C THR A 6 10.37 -34.75 53.08
N TRP A 7 11.32 -34.67 52.18
CA TRP A 7 11.53 -33.48 51.32
C TRP A 7 10.68 -33.64 50.08
N VAL A 8 9.73 -32.74 49.84
CA VAL A 8 8.98 -32.60 48.59
C VAL A 8 9.78 -31.69 47.67
N LEU A 9 10.36 -32.23 46.62
CA LEU A 9 10.97 -31.46 45.53
C LEU A 9 9.87 -30.95 44.60
N THR A 10 9.59 -29.66 44.64
CA THR A 10 8.73 -29.01 43.64
C THR A 10 9.58 -28.65 42.43
N VAL A 11 9.40 -29.40 41.34
CA VAL A 11 10.03 -29.09 40.05
C VAL A 11 9.21 -28.02 39.36
N PHE A 12 9.76 -26.81 39.28
CA PHE A 12 9.25 -25.77 38.43
C PHE A 12 9.69 -26.05 36.98
N VAL A 13 8.76 -26.43 36.10
CA VAL A 13 8.98 -26.49 34.66
C VAL A 13 8.77 -25.07 34.13
N LEU A 14 9.87 -24.38 33.86
CA LEU A 14 9.88 -23.13 33.09
C LEU A 14 9.64 -23.47 31.62
N LEU A 15 8.40 -23.26 31.13
CA LEU A 15 8.11 -23.21 29.70
C LEU A 15 8.62 -21.88 29.15
N SER A 16 9.84 -21.88 28.62
CA SER A 16 10.36 -20.78 27.81
C SER A 16 9.67 -20.83 26.46
N ALA A 17 8.71 -19.92 26.25
CA ALA A 17 8.17 -19.63 24.92
C ALA A 17 9.30 -19.01 24.08
N LEU A 18 9.95 -19.81 23.23
CA LEU A 18 10.81 -19.28 22.16
C LEU A 18 9.91 -18.54 21.17
N ALA A 19 9.90 -17.21 21.24
CA ALA A 19 9.41 -16.39 20.16
C ALA A 19 10.42 -16.51 19.01
N PHE A 20 10.08 -17.27 17.97
CA PHE A 20 10.81 -17.26 16.71
C PHE A 20 10.57 -15.89 16.06
N PHE A 21 11.51 -14.97 16.21
CA PHE A 21 11.66 -13.84 15.32
C PHE A 21 12.10 -14.40 13.97
N VAL A 22 11.15 -14.62 13.06
CA VAL A 22 11.47 -14.81 11.65
C VAL A 22 11.99 -13.47 11.15
N SER A 23 13.29 -13.38 10.96
CA SER A 23 13.91 -12.31 10.17
C SER A 23 13.17 -12.25 8.84
N ALA A 24 12.70 -11.08 8.44
CA ALA A 24 12.19 -10.82 7.11
C ALA A 24 13.37 -10.94 6.13
N GLY A 25 13.74 -12.15 5.77
CA GLY A 25 14.61 -12.40 4.65
C GLY A 25 13.87 -12.00 3.38
N ASP A 26 14.57 -11.36 2.45
CA ASP A 26 14.04 -10.94 1.15
C ASP A 26 13.31 -12.11 0.49
N VAL A 27 11.98 -12.02 0.44
CA VAL A 27 11.15 -12.99 -0.24
C VAL A 27 11.25 -12.71 -1.73
N ALA A 28 11.59 -13.73 -2.54
CA ALA A 28 11.68 -13.55 -3.97
C ALA A 28 10.37 -12.98 -4.55
N PRO A 29 10.42 -11.96 -5.41
CA PRO A 29 9.23 -11.37 -6.02
C PRO A 29 8.31 -12.42 -6.65
N GLY A 30 7.00 -12.27 -6.47
CA GLY A 30 6.00 -13.24 -6.91
C GLY A 30 5.76 -14.41 -5.96
N THR A 31 6.54 -14.54 -4.87
CA THR A 31 6.31 -15.55 -3.84
C THR A 31 5.03 -15.23 -3.06
N VAL A 32 4.23 -16.28 -2.79
CA VAL A 32 3.02 -16.17 -1.98
C VAL A 32 3.32 -16.70 -0.58
N LYS A 33 3.15 -15.85 0.42
CA LYS A 33 3.32 -16.19 1.83
C LYS A 33 1.98 -16.19 2.54
N GLN A 34 1.66 -17.22 3.31
CA GLN A 34 0.52 -17.19 4.21
C GLN A 34 0.86 -16.34 5.44
N ILE A 35 0.06 -15.31 5.67
CA ILE A 35 0.22 -14.40 6.81
C ILE A 35 -0.49 -14.97 8.05
N VAL A 36 -1.75 -15.36 7.85
CA VAL A 36 -2.58 -16.08 8.81
C VAL A 36 -3.46 -17.07 8.06
N PRO A 37 -4.10 -18.05 8.69
CA PRO A 37 -5.00 -18.98 8.00
C PRO A 37 -6.04 -18.27 7.15
N GLY A 38 -6.04 -18.55 5.84
CA GLY A 38 -6.96 -17.97 4.86
C GLY A 38 -6.61 -16.54 4.42
N VAL A 39 -5.42 -16.04 4.73
CA VAL A 39 -4.91 -14.75 4.22
C VAL A 39 -3.48 -14.93 3.74
N TRP A 40 -3.26 -14.63 2.47
CA TRP A 40 -1.94 -14.71 1.83
C TRP A 40 -1.53 -13.35 1.29
N PHE A 41 -0.24 -13.14 1.23
CA PHE A 41 0.40 -11.96 0.67
C PHE A 41 1.34 -12.40 -0.47
N ARG A 42 1.18 -11.76 -1.61
CA ARG A 42 2.06 -11.88 -2.77
C ARG A 42 2.83 -10.58 -2.91
N GLU A 43 4.14 -10.64 -2.78
CA GLU A 43 4.99 -9.49 -3.08
C GLU A 43 5.13 -9.33 -4.59
N GLY A 44 4.84 -8.12 -5.08
CA GLY A 44 4.93 -7.78 -6.49
C GLY A 44 6.38 -7.61 -6.94
N GLU A 45 6.64 -7.81 -8.23
CA GLU A 45 7.93 -7.48 -8.83
C GLU A 45 7.87 -6.03 -9.35
N ILE A 46 8.36 -5.09 -8.55
CA ILE A 46 8.26 -3.66 -8.86
C ILE A 46 9.39 -3.17 -9.77
N GLN A 47 10.58 -3.79 -9.72
CA GLN A 47 11.78 -3.24 -10.34
C GLN A 47 11.74 -3.27 -11.88
N THR A 48 11.26 -4.36 -12.47
CA THR A 48 11.22 -4.55 -13.93
C THR A 48 9.81 -4.65 -14.48
N LEU A 49 8.87 -5.20 -13.70
CA LEU A 49 7.48 -5.40 -14.12
C LEU A 49 6.54 -4.31 -13.60
N GLY A 50 6.96 -3.52 -12.61
CA GLY A 50 6.13 -2.49 -11.99
C GLY A 50 4.90 -3.05 -11.29
N HIS A 51 4.94 -4.30 -10.82
CA HIS A 51 3.79 -4.90 -10.15
C HIS A 51 3.70 -4.46 -8.70
N CYS A 52 2.50 -4.08 -8.26
CA CYS A 52 2.22 -3.92 -6.84
C CYS A 52 2.06 -5.27 -6.13
N ASN A 53 1.99 -5.23 -4.81
CA ASN A 53 1.64 -6.38 -4.00
C ASN A 53 0.17 -6.76 -4.13
N ASN A 54 -0.17 -8.00 -3.74
CA ASN A 54 -1.56 -8.43 -3.61
C ASN A 54 -1.78 -9.14 -2.27
N ALA A 55 -2.91 -8.88 -1.63
CA ALA A 55 -3.42 -9.76 -0.59
C ALA A 55 -4.52 -10.65 -1.17
N ILE A 56 -4.54 -11.93 -0.80
CA ILE A 56 -5.57 -12.90 -1.17
C ILE A 56 -6.27 -13.30 0.12
N ILE A 57 -7.58 -13.07 0.20
CA ILE A 57 -8.39 -13.26 1.41
C ILE A 57 -9.48 -14.28 1.11
N GLU A 58 -9.49 -15.37 1.85
CA GLU A 58 -10.44 -16.46 1.68
C GLU A 58 -11.69 -16.22 2.52
N MET A 59 -12.84 -16.18 1.87
CA MET A 59 -14.18 -16.21 2.44
C MET A 59 -14.74 -17.64 2.40
N LYS A 60 -15.98 -17.85 2.85
CA LYS A 60 -16.62 -19.18 2.86
C LYS A 60 -16.62 -19.82 1.47
N ASP A 61 -17.08 -19.11 0.45
CA ASP A 61 -17.33 -19.66 -0.89
C ASP A 61 -16.52 -18.97 -2.00
N TYR A 62 -15.72 -17.93 -1.69
CA TYR A 62 -14.99 -17.15 -2.67
C TYR A 62 -13.72 -16.52 -2.07
N LEU A 63 -12.92 -15.93 -2.96
CA LEU A 63 -11.76 -15.12 -2.61
C LEU A 63 -12.02 -13.64 -2.87
N ILE A 64 -11.37 -12.79 -2.06
CA ILE A 64 -11.17 -11.36 -2.32
C ILE A 64 -9.69 -11.17 -2.61
N VAL A 65 -9.36 -10.43 -3.66
CA VAL A 65 -7.99 -9.99 -3.95
C VAL A 65 -7.92 -8.48 -3.73
N VAL A 66 -6.87 -8.03 -3.08
CA VAL A 66 -6.58 -6.60 -2.92
C VAL A 66 -5.59 -6.20 -3.99
N ASP A 67 -5.94 -5.16 -4.72
CA ASP A 67 -5.33 -4.57 -5.90
C ASP A 67 -5.42 -5.42 -7.19
N ALA A 68 -5.95 -4.79 -8.23
CA ALA A 68 -6.08 -5.40 -9.56
C ALA A 68 -4.74 -5.50 -10.29
N ASN A 69 -3.73 -4.75 -9.89
CA ASN A 69 -2.40 -4.70 -10.47
C ASN A 69 -2.39 -4.12 -11.91
N PHE A 70 -1.25 -4.11 -12.61
CA PHE A 70 -1.19 -4.03 -14.08
C PHE A 70 -1.73 -5.33 -14.71
N PRO A 71 -2.11 -5.34 -15.99
CA PRO A 71 -2.68 -6.53 -16.63
C PRO A 71 -1.84 -7.80 -16.51
N SER A 72 -0.51 -7.71 -16.62
CA SER A 72 0.39 -8.85 -16.40
C SER A 72 0.45 -9.27 -14.94
N GLY A 73 0.43 -8.31 -14.00
CA GLY A 73 0.37 -8.56 -12.57
C GLY A 73 -0.96 -9.18 -12.14
N ALA A 74 -2.09 -8.77 -12.74
CA ALA A 74 -3.41 -9.38 -12.56
C ALA A 74 -3.37 -10.89 -12.88
N ARG A 75 -2.81 -11.27 -14.04
CA ARG A 75 -2.65 -12.68 -14.42
C ARG A 75 -1.80 -13.44 -13.41
N ALA A 76 -0.68 -12.84 -12.97
CA ALA A 76 0.18 -13.46 -11.95
C ALA A 76 -0.53 -13.61 -10.59
N ALA A 77 -1.36 -12.63 -10.19
CA ALA A 77 -2.17 -12.71 -8.97
C ALA A 77 -3.28 -13.76 -9.08
N MET A 78 -3.92 -13.91 -10.26
CA MET A 78 -4.87 -15.01 -10.51
C MET A 78 -4.22 -16.38 -10.36
N ASP A 79 -3.02 -16.56 -10.90
CA ASP A 79 -2.29 -17.83 -10.78
C ASP A 79 -1.86 -18.09 -9.32
N ALA A 80 -1.51 -17.04 -8.59
CA ALA A 80 -1.24 -17.12 -7.16
C ALA A 80 -2.50 -17.53 -6.37
N ALA A 81 -3.65 -16.93 -6.67
CA ALA A 81 -4.93 -17.28 -6.04
C ALA A 81 -5.32 -18.75 -6.26
N LYS A 82 -5.18 -19.26 -7.50
CA LYS A 82 -5.42 -20.66 -7.84
C LYS A 82 -4.51 -21.65 -7.10
N LYS A 83 -3.28 -21.23 -6.77
CA LYS A 83 -2.31 -22.09 -6.01
C LYS A 83 -2.70 -22.23 -4.55
N VAL A 84 -3.37 -21.23 -3.96
CA VAL A 84 -3.68 -21.23 -2.53
C VAL A 84 -5.11 -21.66 -2.21
N SER A 85 -6.04 -21.57 -3.19
CA SER A 85 -7.42 -22.03 -3.00
C SER A 85 -8.08 -22.38 -4.33
N SER A 86 -9.01 -23.34 -4.30
CA SER A 86 -9.86 -23.68 -5.46
C SER A 86 -11.10 -22.79 -5.61
N LYS A 87 -11.35 -21.88 -4.65
CA LYS A 87 -12.50 -20.97 -4.68
C LYS A 87 -12.32 -19.89 -5.74
N PRO A 88 -13.41 -19.41 -6.39
CA PRO A 88 -13.33 -18.35 -7.37
C PRO A 88 -12.98 -17.01 -6.71
N VAL A 89 -12.25 -16.16 -7.40
CA VAL A 89 -12.09 -14.74 -7.01
C VAL A 89 -13.37 -13.99 -7.37
N LYS A 90 -14.14 -13.61 -6.36
CA LYS A 90 -15.41 -12.90 -6.55
C LYS A 90 -15.22 -11.38 -6.54
N TYR A 91 -14.36 -10.88 -5.67
CA TYR A 91 -14.09 -9.45 -5.57
C TYR A 91 -12.61 -9.15 -5.75
N VAL A 92 -12.34 -8.04 -6.44
CA VAL A 92 -11.01 -7.42 -6.51
C VAL A 92 -11.16 -5.99 -6.04
N PHE A 93 -10.42 -5.61 -5.03
CA PHE A 93 -10.50 -4.30 -4.42
C PHE A 93 -9.35 -3.41 -4.86
N ASP A 94 -9.64 -2.33 -5.59
CA ASP A 94 -8.64 -1.33 -5.94
C ASP A 94 -8.43 -0.39 -4.75
N THR A 95 -7.24 -0.39 -4.17
CA THR A 95 -6.91 0.52 -3.07
C THR A 95 -6.88 1.96 -3.55
N HIS A 96 -6.39 2.21 -4.77
CA HIS A 96 -6.38 3.52 -5.39
C HIS A 96 -6.28 3.41 -6.93
N HIS A 97 -6.23 4.56 -7.62
CA HIS A 97 -6.39 4.63 -9.07
C HIS A 97 -5.12 4.42 -9.90
N HIS A 98 -3.94 4.32 -9.30
CA HIS A 98 -2.70 4.17 -10.05
C HIS A 98 -2.68 2.88 -10.88
N GLY A 99 -1.94 2.89 -11.99
CA GLY A 99 -2.03 1.84 -12.99
C GLY A 99 -1.62 0.46 -12.49
N ASP A 100 -0.61 0.40 -11.63
CA ASP A 100 -0.14 -0.84 -11.00
C ASP A 100 -1.09 -1.39 -9.92
N HIS A 101 -2.14 -0.66 -9.56
CA HIS A 101 -3.19 -1.09 -8.63
C HIS A 101 -4.53 -1.34 -9.33
N ALA A 102 -4.84 -0.65 -10.45
CA ALA A 102 -6.18 -0.65 -11.02
C ALA A 102 -6.26 -0.97 -12.53
N TYR A 103 -5.17 -0.91 -13.30
CA TYR A 103 -5.24 -1.12 -14.75
C TYR A 103 -5.48 -2.59 -15.16
N GLY A 104 -5.37 -3.52 -14.23
CA GLY A 104 -5.75 -4.92 -14.41
C GLY A 104 -7.24 -5.20 -14.31
N ASN A 105 -8.09 -4.22 -14.00
CA ASN A 105 -9.54 -4.40 -13.86
C ASN A 105 -10.19 -5.16 -15.01
N PRO A 106 -9.89 -4.88 -16.30
CA PRO A 106 -10.47 -5.64 -17.42
C PRO A 106 -10.13 -7.14 -17.39
N VAL A 107 -8.94 -7.49 -16.91
CA VAL A 107 -8.51 -8.90 -16.81
C VAL A 107 -9.35 -9.63 -15.77
N TRP A 108 -9.61 -8.99 -14.62
CA TRP A 108 -10.42 -9.56 -13.55
C TRP A 108 -11.90 -9.65 -13.90
N THR A 109 -12.47 -8.63 -14.55
CA THR A 109 -13.89 -8.61 -14.93
C THR A 109 -14.18 -9.63 -16.05
N GLN A 110 -13.25 -9.82 -17.00
CA GLN A 110 -13.31 -10.89 -18.00
C GLN A 110 -13.29 -12.29 -17.35
N ALA A 111 -12.62 -12.44 -16.21
CA ALA A 111 -12.61 -13.68 -15.45
C ALA A 111 -13.85 -13.86 -14.55
N GLY A 112 -14.81 -12.92 -14.56
CA GLY A 112 -16.06 -12.98 -13.80
C GLY A 112 -15.99 -12.34 -12.41
N SER A 113 -14.90 -11.66 -12.05
CA SER A 113 -14.77 -10.95 -10.79
C SER A 113 -15.49 -9.59 -10.84
N ILE A 114 -15.89 -9.09 -9.67
CA ILE A 114 -16.45 -7.75 -9.45
C ILE A 114 -15.33 -6.88 -8.89
N THR A 115 -14.91 -5.85 -9.63
CA THR A 115 -13.96 -4.86 -9.13
C THR A 115 -14.68 -3.86 -8.24
N LEU A 116 -14.11 -3.57 -7.06
CA LEU A 116 -14.69 -2.78 -5.97
C LEU A 116 -13.69 -1.71 -5.52
N ALA A 117 -14.14 -0.49 -5.26
CA ALA A 117 -13.30 0.56 -4.70
C ALA A 117 -14.10 1.57 -3.87
N TYR A 118 -13.41 2.41 -3.12
CA TYR A 118 -13.98 3.68 -2.65
C TYR A 118 -14.25 4.58 -3.87
N LYS A 119 -15.36 5.35 -3.84
CA LYS A 119 -15.77 6.19 -4.98
C LYS A 119 -14.68 7.15 -5.48
N GLY A 120 -13.79 7.62 -4.58
CA GLY A 120 -12.67 8.49 -4.91
C GLY A 120 -11.74 7.91 -5.99
N VAL A 121 -11.62 6.59 -6.10
CA VAL A 121 -10.84 5.93 -7.16
C VAL A 121 -11.41 6.27 -8.54
N VAL A 122 -12.74 6.18 -8.70
CA VAL A 122 -13.42 6.53 -9.97
C VAL A 122 -13.31 8.02 -10.26
N GLU A 123 -13.38 8.86 -9.23
CA GLU A 123 -13.25 10.33 -9.37
C GLU A 123 -11.84 10.71 -9.86
N GLU A 124 -10.80 10.06 -9.33
CA GLU A 124 -9.42 10.28 -9.76
C GLU A 124 -9.14 9.68 -11.15
N MET A 125 -9.68 8.51 -11.49
CA MET A 125 -9.62 7.99 -12.86
C MET A 125 -10.20 9.00 -13.86
N LYS A 126 -11.36 9.60 -13.57
CA LYS A 126 -11.95 10.64 -14.44
C LYS A 126 -11.07 11.89 -14.59
N ARG A 127 -10.26 12.22 -13.57
CA ARG A 127 -9.36 13.37 -13.58
C ARG A 127 -8.15 13.17 -14.47
N TYR A 128 -7.55 11.97 -14.43
CA TYR A 128 -6.24 11.70 -15.04
C TYR A 128 -6.30 10.90 -16.33
N GLU A 129 -7.41 10.18 -16.57
CA GLU A 129 -7.57 9.34 -17.76
C GLU A 129 -8.37 10.07 -18.86
N PRO A 130 -8.11 9.77 -20.13
CA PRO A 130 -7.26 8.69 -20.66
C PRO A 130 -5.76 9.00 -20.78
N LYS A 131 -5.31 10.17 -20.37
CA LYS A 131 -3.93 10.64 -20.63
C LYS A 131 -2.87 9.67 -20.07
N ARG A 132 -3.05 9.25 -18.80
CA ARG A 132 -2.11 8.31 -18.14
C ARG A 132 -2.16 6.93 -18.78
N TRP A 133 -3.36 6.39 -19.01
CA TRP A 133 -3.53 5.12 -19.71
C TRP A 133 -2.80 5.08 -21.05
N GLN A 134 -2.97 6.13 -21.88
CA GLN A 134 -2.33 6.22 -23.19
C GLN A 134 -0.81 6.36 -23.08
N ALA A 135 -0.30 6.99 -22.05
CA ALA A 135 1.14 7.06 -21.78
C ALA A 135 1.69 5.70 -21.38
N GLU A 136 1.00 4.99 -20.49
CA GLU A 136 1.37 3.62 -20.08
C GLU A 136 1.29 2.64 -21.24
N ALA A 137 0.27 2.69 -22.08
CA ALA A 137 0.13 1.82 -23.26
C ALA A 137 1.26 1.97 -24.29
N LYS A 138 1.95 3.12 -24.33
CA LYS A 138 3.16 3.31 -25.16
C LYS A 138 4.39 2.61 -24.60
N GLN A 139 4.43 2.38 -23.31
CA GLN A 139 5.61 1.85 -22.59
C GLN A 139 5.41 0.38 -22.19
N ARG A 140 4.14 -0.04 -22.01
CA ARG A 140 3.76 -1.34 -21.45
C ARG A 140 2.95 -2.14 -22.45
N LYS A 141 3.55 -3.24 -22.91
CA LYS A 141 2.89 -4.17 -23.85
C LYS A 141 1.61 -4.75 -23.27
N ASP A 142 1.58 -5.10 -22.00
CA ASP A 142 0.42 -5.71 -21.32
C ASP A 142 -0.79 -4.77 -21.23
N VAL A 143 -0.56 -3.45 -21.15
CA VAL A 143 -1.61 -2.42 -21.21
C VAL A 143 -2.08 -2.23 -22.66
N ALA A 144 -1.13 -2.12 -23.62
CA ALA A 144 -1.44 -1.95 -25.04
C ALA A 144 -2.26 -3.11 -25.63
N GLU A 145 -1.96 -4.34 -25.23
CA GLU A 145 -2.64 -5.57 -25.69
C GLU A 145 -4.12 -5.64 -25.29
N LEU A 146 -4.56 -4.88 -24.27
CA LEU A 146 -5.99 -4.78 -23.94
C LEU A 146 -6.80 -4.05 -25.00
N ASN A 147 -6.14 -3.25 -25.83
CA ASN A 147 -6.76 -2.48 -26.92
C ASN A 147 -7.96 -1.62 -26.46
N LEU A 148 -7.81 -0.98 -25.30
CA LEU A 148 -8.80 -0.09 -24.69
C LEU A 148 -8.35 1.37 -24.82
N ALA A 149 -9.31 2.28 -24.94
CA ALA A 149 -9.04 3.72 -24.97
C ALA A 149 -8.79 4.31 -23.56
N ASN A 150 -9.33 3.67 -22.53
CA ASN A 150 -9.29 4.08 -21.14
C ASN A 150 -9.17 2.85 -20.23
N PRO A 151 -8.67 2.99 -18.99
CA PRO A 151 -8.78 1.92 -18.00
C PRO A 151 -10.25 1.66 -17.68
N GLU A 152 -10.56 0.42 -17.34
CA GLU A 152 -11.89 0.06 -16.85
C GLU A 152 -12.02 0.50 -15.38
N PRO A 153 -13.00 1.37 -15.06
CA PRO A 153 -13.22 1.75 -13.66
C PRO A 153 -13.80 0.58 -12.85
N PRO A 154 -13.68 0.59 -11.51
CA PRO A 154 -14.34 -0.38 -10.65
C PRO A 154 -15.83 -0.50 -10.95
N LYS A 155 -16.33 -1.75 -11.03
CA LYS A 155 -17.76 -2.03 -11.30
C LYS A 155 -18.67 -1.67 -10.15
N GLN A 156 -18.14 -1.71 -8.92
CA GLN A 156 -18.86 -1.37 -7.70
C GLN A 156 -18.05 -0.35 -6.90
N THR A 157 -18.73 0.63 -6.32
CA THR A 157 -18.11 1.60 -5.42
C THR A 157 -18.92 1.74 -4.14
N PHE A 158 -18.25 2.20 -3.08
CA PHE A 158 -18.88 2.62 -1.84
C PHE A 158 -18.49 4.05 -1.48
N ASP A 159 -19.32 4.74 -0.73
CA ASP A 159 -19.12 6.10 -0.22
C ASP A 159 -19.18 6.20 1.30
N LYS A 160 -19.76 5.19 1.95
CA LYS A 160 -19.84 5.09 3.41
C LYS A 160 -18.75 4.14 3.93
N SER A 161 -17.91 4.64 4.81
CA SER A 161 -16.79 3.90 5.41
C SER A 161 -17.07 3.56 6.88
N PRO A 162 -16.91 2.28 7.30
CA PRO A 162 -16.50 1.15 6.47
C PRO A 162 -17.63 0.56 5.61
N PHE A 163 -17.30 0.05 4.43
CA PHE A 163 -18.10 -0.93 3.71
C PHE A 163 -17.72 -2.33 4.21
N ILE A 164 -18.68 -3.25 4.39
CA ILE A 164 -18.40 -4.54 5.06
C ILE A 164 -18.90 -5.69 4.19
N LEU A 165 -18.01 -6.66 3.94
CA LEU A 165 -18.34 -8.00 3.46
C LEU A 165 -18.16 -8.98 4.63
N LYS A 166 -19.16 -9.81 4.87
CA LYS A 166 -19.16 -10.74 6.00
C LYS A 166 -19.88 -12.03 5.65
N ASP A 167 -19.32 -13.14 6.13
CA ASP A 167 -19.98 -14.44 6.15
C ASP A 167 -19.68 -15.17 7.48
N ASP A 168 -20.01 -16.47 7.57
CA ASP A 168 -19.81 -17.26 8.80
C ASP A 168 -18.34 -17.47 9.16
N THR A 169 -17.41 -17.27 8.19
CA THR A 169 -15.98 -17.53 8.38
C THR A 169 -15.19 -16.26 8.68
N ARG A 170 -15.54 -15.14 8.05
CA ARG A 170 -14.75 -13.92 8.10
C ARG A 170 -15.56 -12.65 7.88
N GLU A 171 -15.09 -11.57 8.51
CA GLU A 171 -15.52 -10.20 8.25
C GLU A 171 -14.37 -9.41 7.65
N VAL A 172 -14.63 -8.73 6.53
CA VAL A 172 -13.68 -7.86 5.83
C VAL A 172 -14.29 -6.46 5.77
N ARG A 173 -13.57 -5.46 6.27
CA ARG A 173 -13.98 -4.06 6.30
C ARG A 173 -13.13 -3.24 5.36
N PHE A 174 -13.77 -2.47 4.50
CA PHE A 174 -13.13 -1.56 3.56
C PHE A 174 -13.29 -0.14 4.07
N TYR A 175 -12.16 0.53 4.35
CA TYR A 175 -12.15 1.87 4.92
C TYR A 175 -11.63 2.90 3.92
N PHE A 176 -12.10 4.14 4.11
CA PHE A 176 -11.46 5.34 3.62
C PHE A 176 -11.18 6.23 4.84
N PHE A 177 -9.91 6.52 5.12
CA PHE A 177 -9.50 7.33 6.28
C PHE A 177 -9.17 8.77 5.91
N GLY A 178 -9.22 9.10 4.63
CA GLY A 178 -8.90 10.42 4.11
C GLY A 178 -7.89 10.37 2.95
N TRP A 179 -7.58 11.53 2.40
CA TRP A 179 -6.64 11.69 1.32
C TRP A 179 -5.21 11.72 1.86
N ALA A 180 -4.41 10.73 1.53
CA ALA A 180 -2.99 10.59 1.82
C ALA A 180 -2.18 10.55 0.51
N HIS A 181 -1.97 9.34 -0.06
CA HIS A 181 -1.30 9.09 -1.30
C HIS A 181 -2.14 9.55 -2.52
N THR A 182 -3.44 9.26 -2.47
CA THR A 182 -4.44 9.71 -3.44
C THR A 182 -5.76 10.07 -2.75
N ARG A 183 -6.69 10.71 -3.46
CA ARG A 183 -8.05 10.98 -2.93
C ARG A 183 -8.92 9.73 -2.79
N GLY A 184 -8.44 8.60 -3.32
CA GLY A 184 -9.17 7.35 -3.34
C GLY A 184 -8.65 6.28 -2.37
N ASP A 185 -7.68 6.58 -1.51
CA ASP A 185 -6.96 5.60 -0.69
C ASP A 185 -7.89 4.71 0.13
N GLY A 186 -8.04 3.46 -0.32
CA GLY A 186 -8.81 2.43 0.34
C GLY A 186 -7.94 1.49 1.16
N PHE A 187 -8.44 1.12 2.34
CA PHE A 187 -7.80 0.17 3.25
C PHE A 187 -8.69 -1.04 3.43
N VAL A 188 -8.09 -2.22 3.54
CA VAL A 188 -8.82 -3.46 3.84
C VAL A 188 -8.39 -3.98 5.20
N TYR A 189 -9.35 -4.14 6.11
CA TYR A 189 -9.08 -4.59 7.47
C TYR A 189 -9.86 -5.86 7.82
N LEU A 190 -9.19 -6.83 8.41
CA LEU A 190 -9.72 -8.08 8.92
C LEU A 190 -9.64 -8.06 10.45
N PRO A 191 -10.76 -7.77 11.15
CA PRO A 191 -10.73 -7.52 12.60
C PRO A 191 -10.26 -8.71 13.43
N LYS A 192 -10.70 -9.92 13.09
CA LYS A 192 -10.34 -11.14 13.80
C LYS A 192 -8.87 -11.51 13.60
N GLU A 193 -8.39 -11.38 12.39
CA GLU A 193 -7.03 -11.71 11.97
C GLU A 193 -6.03 -10.58 12.29
N LYS A 194 -6.52 -9.37 12.59
CA LYS A 194 -5.74 -8.16 12.84
C LYS A 194 -4.82 -7.80 11.68
N VAL A 195 -5.27 -8.05 10.44
CA VAL A 195 -4.54 -7.76 9.20
C VAL A 195 -5.08 -6.49 8.58
N LEU A 196 -4.18 -5.57 8.18
CA LEU A 196 -4.49 -4.36 7.45
C LEU A 196 -3.72 -4.33 6.13
N CYS A 197 -4.46 -4.24 4.99
CA CYS A 197 -3.88 -3.91 3.70
C CYS A 197 -4.05 -2.40 3.48
N THR A 198 -3.02 -1.74 2.99
CA THR A 198 -2.95 -0.26 2.98
C THR A 198 -2.85 0.35 1.59
N GLY A 199 -2.65 -0.46 0.54
CA GLY A 199 -2.17 0.12 -0.72
C GLY A 199 -0.94 0.99 -0.47
N ASP A 200 -0.78 2.03 -1.26
CA ASP A 200 0.37 2.93 -1.17
C ASP A 200 0.26 4.03 -0.12
N ALA A 201 -0.86 4.06 0.65
CA ALA A 201 -0.89 4.88 1.86
C ALA A 201 0.19 4.44 2.87
N THR A 202 0.68 3.20 2.77
CA THR A 202 1.89 2.72 3.45
C THR A 202 2.67 1.78 2.53
N VAL A 203 3.96 2.05 2.36
CA VAL A 203 4.90 1.20 1.62
C VAL A 203 6.06 0.78 2.54
N ASN A 204 6.70 -0.34 2.23
CA ASN A 204 7.91 -0.78 2.93
C ASN A 204 9.10 -0.67 1.99
N GLY A 205 9.76 0.47 2.03
CA GLY A 205 10.87 0.80 1.16
C GLY A 205 10.69 2.16 0.45
N PRO A 206 11.59 2.52 -0.47
CA PRO A 206 11.64 3.83 -1.12
C PRO A 206 10.67 3.95 -2.30
N TYR A 207 9.41 3.57 -2.11
CA TYR A 207 8.40 3.46 -3.19
C TYR A 207 7.33 4.56 -3.15
N ASN A 208 7.48 5.58 -2.29
CA ASN A 208 6.50 6.64 -2.15
C ASN A 208 6.42 7.53 -3.41
N ASN A 209 5.32 7.47 -4.14
CA ASN A 209 4.93 8.47 -5.12
C ASN A 209 4.08 9.55 -4.41
N THR A 210 4.38 10.81 -4.65
CA THR A 210 3.71 11.94 -3.97
C THR A 210 3.01 12.89 -4.95
N ALA A 211 2.90 12.54 -6.23
CA ALA A 211 2.30 13.41 -7.23
C ALA A 211 0.83 13.74 -6.94
N ASP A 212 0.04 12.73 -6.56
CA ASP A 212 -1.41 12.89 -6.31
C ASP A 212 -1.73 13.04 -4.81
N ALA A 213 -0.70 13.31 -3.98
CA ALA A 213 -0.80 13.25 -2.53
C ALA A 213 -1.35 14.54 -1.89
N ASN A 214 -1.78 14.39 -0.65
CA ASN A 214 -1.92 15.45 0.33
C ASN A 214 -0.92 15.19 1.46
N LEU A 215 0.29 15.70 1.30
CA LEU A 215 1.42 15.40 2.18
C LEU A 215 1.16 15.87 3.61
N ALA A 216 0.54 17.04 3.78
CA ALA A 216 0.20 17.56 5.10
C ALA A 216 -0.85 16.71 5.84
N ASN A 217 -1.78 16.07 5.11
CA ASN A 217 -2.82 15.24 5.71
C ASN A 217 -2.42 13.75 5.85
N TRP A 218 -1.42 13.29 5.11
CA TRP A 218 -1.03 11.87 5.09
C TRP A 218 -0.74 11.30 6.48
N PRO A 219 0.02 11.97 7.38
CA PRO A 219 0.23 11.50 8.74
C PRO A 219 -1.08 11.26 9.50
N LYS A 220 -2.08 12.12 9.30
CA LYS A 220 -3.40 12.00 9.95
C LYS A 220 -4.19 10.79 9.48
N VAL A 221 -4.12 10.48 8.19
CA VAL A 221 -4.73 9.26 7.62
C VAL A 221 -4.13 8.02 8.26
N ILE A 222 -2.79 7.97 8.39
CA ILE A 222 -2.11 6.85 9.07
C ILE A 222 -2.50 6.76 10.54
N GLU A 223 -2.57 7.89 11.27
CA GLU A 223 -3.05 7.90 12.66
C GLU A 223 -4.47 7.33 12.81
N ASN A 224 -5.35 7.60 11.84
CA ASN A 224 -6.70 7.04 11.85
C ASN A 224 -6.67 5.51 11.64
N ALA A 225 -5.83 5.00 10.74
CA ALA A 225 -5.64 3.57 10.55
C ALA A 225 -5.02 2.91 11.81
N GLN A 226 -4.08 3.57 12.50
CA GLN A 226 -3.44 3.06 13.71
C GLN A 226 -4.38 2.85 14.91
N LYS A 227 -5.60 3.42 14.87
CA LYS A 227 -6.64 3.20 15.90
C LYS A 227 -7.21 1.78 15.85
N LEU A 228 -7.02 1.06 14.75
CA LEU A 228 -7.40 -0.34 14.62
C LEU A 228 -6.44 -1.26 15.41
N ASP A 229 -6.95 -2.42 15.83
CA ASP A 229 -6.13 -3.46 16.48
C ASP A 229 -5.41 -4.29 15.42
N ILE A 230 -4.18 -3.87 15.05
CA ILE A 230 -3.41 -4.40 13.94
C ILE A 230 -2.23 -5.23 14.47
N ALA A 231 -2.03 -6.42 13.92
CA ALA A 231 -0.84 -7.24 14.10
C ALA A 231 0.02 -7.29 12.82
N TYR A 232 -0.63 -7.28 11.64
CA TYR A 232 0.03 -7.40 10.34
C TYR A 232 -0.38 -6.26 9.43
N VAL A 233 0.61 -5.67 8.74
CA VAL A 233 0.42 -4.65 7.70
C VAL A 233 0.92 -5.22 6.37
N LEU A 234 0.04 -5.19 5.36
CA LEU A 234 0.31 -5.61 3.99
C LEU A 234 0.33 -4.36 3.11
N PRO A 235 1.53 -3.82 2.81
CA PRO A 235 1.69 -2.57 2.07
C PRO A 235 1.47 -2.77 0.57
N GLY A 236 1.29 -1.68 -0.18
CA GLY A 236 1.20 -1.71 -1.64
C GLY A 236 2.50 -2.15 -2.31
N HIS A 237 3.65 -1.79 -1.73
CA HIS A 237 4.97 -2.17 -2.20
C HIS A 237 5.89 -2.55 -1.05
N GLY A 238 6.84 -3.48 -1.35
CA GLY A 238 7.80 -4.02 -0.39
C GLY A 238 7.21 -5.09 0.51
N GLY A 239 8.00 -5.63 1.43
CA GLY A 239 7.62 -6.76 2.27
C GLY A 239 6.56 -6.41 3.31
N SER A 240 5.77 -7.39 3.73
CA SER A 240 4.82 -7.27 4.84
C SER A 240 5.54 -7.05 6.18
N GLY A 241 4.86 -6.39 7.12
CA GLY A 241 5.38 -6.13 8.47
C GLY A 241 4.28 -5.98 9.51
N GLY A 242 4.58 -5.29 10.59
CA GLY A 242 3.65 -4.95 11.66
C GLY A 242 3.33 -3.45 11.71
N LYS A 243 2.89 -2.97 12.87
CA LYS A 243 2.55 -1.55 13.09
C LYS A 243 3.70 -0.57 12.85
N GLU A 244 4.94 -1.04 12.94
CA GLU A 244 6.15 -0.26 12.67
C GLU A 244 6.18 0.32 11.25
N LEU A 245 5.55 -0.36 10.27
CA LEU A 245 5.46 0.17 8.91
C LEU A 245 4.57 1.42 8.85
N LEU A 246 3.44 1.43 9.56
CA LEU A 246 2.57 2.60 9.68
C LEU A 246 3.29 3.75 10.38
N GLU A 247 3.98 3.46 11.47
CA GLU A 247 4.73 4.48 12.20
C GLU A 247 5.87 5.07 11.37
N GLY A 248 6.64 4.22 10.69
CA GLY A 248 7.73 4.66 9.82
C GLY A 248 7.24 5.49 8.63
N GLN A 249 6.15 5.08 7.97
CA GLN A 249 5.52 5.85 6.90
C GLN A 249 5.05 7.23 7.38
N LYS A 250 4.36 7.27 8.53
CA LYS A 250 3.91 8.52 9.16
C LYS A 250 5.10 9.43 9.46
N GLN A 251 6.13 8.88 10.09
CA GLN A 251 7.32 9.64 10.46
C GLN A 251 8.07 10.17 9.23
N PHE A 252 8.18 9.36 8.16
CA PHE A 252 8.78 9.81 6.90
C PHE A 252 8.06 11.04 6.34
N MET A 253 6.73 11.04 6.30
CA MET A 253 5.95 12.17 5.79
C MET A 253 6.07 13.42 6.68
N LEU A 254 6.10 13.22 8.01
CA LEU A 254 6.32 14.33 8.96
C LEU A 254 7.71 14.95 8.80
N GLU A 255 8.76 14.14 8.71
CA GLU A 255 10.13 14.62 8.57
C GLU A 255 10.35 15.32 7.21
N LEU A 256 9.83 14.75 6.12
CA LEU A 256 9.88 15.37 4.81
C LEU A 256 9.23 16.76 4.82
N HIS A 257 8.00 16.86 5.31
CA HIS A 257 7.26 18.11 5.37
C HIS A 257 7.96 19.14 6.28
N THR A 258 8.43 18.71 7.45
CA THR A 258 9.14 19.56 8.43
C THR A 258 10.45 20.12 7.86
N ALA A 259 11.26 19.26 7.23
CA ALA A 259 12.54 19.67 6.66
C ALA A 259 12.36 20.66 5.52
N VAL A 260 11.38 20.44 4.65
CA VAL A 260 11.08 21.38 3.55
C VAL A 260 10.49 22.69 4.08
N GLN A 261 9.58 22.61 5.07
CA GLN A 261 9.02 23.82 5.72
C GLN A 261 10.11 24.68 6.37
N ALA A 262 11.12 24.06 7.00
CA ALA A 262 12.24 24.78 7.56
C ALA A 262 13.06 25.51 6.49
N ALA A 263 13.29 24.89 5.33
CA ALA A 263 13.96 25.53 4.19
C ALA A 263 13.16 26.71 3.64
N VAL A 264 11.85 26.57 3.49
CA VAL A 264 10.94 27.68 3.06
C VAL A 264 10.97 28.83 4.05
N LYS A 265 10.92 28.56 5.37
CA LYS A 265 11.04 29.59 6.42
C LYS A 265 12.38 30.33 6.39
N GLN A 266 13.45 29.69 5.92
CA GLN A 266 14.77 30.30 5.69
C GLN A 266 14.85 31.13 4.40
N GLY A 267 13.74 31.24 3.65
CA GLY A 267 13.68 31.96 2.37
C GLY A 267 14.31 31.23 1.20
N LYS A 268 14.62 29.94 1.33
CA LYS A 268 15.18 29.13 0.23
C LYS A 268 14.14 28.92 -0.86
N LYS A 269 14.55 29.10 -2.11
CA LYS A 269 13.77 28.76 -3.29
C LYS A 269 13.94 27.28 -3.63
N LEU A 270 13.06 26.74 -4.48
CA LEU A 270 13.13 25.34 -4.88
C LEU A 270 14.50 24.98 -5.49
N ASP A 271 15.05 25.84 -6.37
CA ASP A 271 16.35 25.60 -7.01
C ASP A 271 17.55 25.67 -6.06
N ASP A 272 17.37 26.20 -4.84
CA ASP A 272 18.38 26.17 -3.77
C ASP A 272 18.44 24.81 -3.09
N ILE A 273 17.34 24.05 -3.10
CA ILE A 273 17.20 22.79 -2.36
C ILE A 273 17.07 21.55 -3.26
N VAL A 274 16.72 21.72 -4.53
CA VAL A 274 16.62 20.64 -5.52
C VAL A 274 17.47 20.99 -6.74
N LYS A 275 18.27 20.03 -7.22
CA LYS A 275 19.07 20.18 -8.44
C LYS A 275 18.43 19.44 -9.61
N LYS A 276 18.55 20.04 -10.79
CA LYS A 276 18.04 19.51 -12.06
C LYS A 276 19.21 19.15 -12.99
N ASP A 277 18.98 18.12 -13.81
CA ASP A 277 19.77 17.82 -15.00
C ASP A 277 18.78 17.68 -16.16
N GLY A 278 18.73 18.71 -17.03
CA GLY A 278 17.63 18.91 -17.95
C GLY A 278 16.30 19.02 -17.19
N ASP A 279 15.31 18.22 -17.57
CA ASP A 279 13.99 18.17 -16.93
C ASP A 279 13.94 17.26 -15.70
N LYS A 280 15.02 16.49 -15.41
CA LYS A 280 15.05 15.52 -14.32
C LYS A 280 15.53 16.16 -13.02
N LEU A 281 14.85 15.88 -11.91
CA LEU A 281 15.30 16.21 -10.57
C LEU A 281 16.28 15.10 -10.12
N VAL A 282 17.56 15.48 -9.85
CA VAL A 282 18.63 14.50 -9.64
C VAL A 282 19.13 14.42 -8.21
N SER A 283 19.01 15.50 -7.44
CA SER A 283 19.44 15.50 -6.04
C SER A 283 18.74 16.61 -5.24
N THR A 284 18.82 16.49 -3.91
CA THR A 284 18.33 17.50 -2.99
C THR A 284 19.32 17.74 -1.86
N SER A 285 19.35 18.98 -1.34
CA SER A 285 20.11 19.33 -0.12
C SER A 285 19.34 19.02 1.16
N ILE A 286 18.06 18.60 1.06
CA ILE A 286 17.26 18.20 2.21
C ILE A 286 17.79 16.86 2.73
N GLN A 287 18.10 16.81 4.03
CA GLN A 287 18.52 15.61 4.73
C GLN A 287 17.41 15.16 5.69
N LEU A 288 17.11 13.86 5.67
CA LEU A 288 16.14 13.26 6.57
C LEU A 288 16.85 12.39 7.61
N PRO A 289 16.29 12.23 8.83
CA PRO A 289 16.91 11.46 9.90
C PRO A 289 17.10 9.97 9.53
N GLY A 290 18.05 9.32 10.22
CA GLY A 290 18.35 7.89 10.05
C GLY A 290 17.13 6.99 10.28
N SER A 291 16.22 7.40 11.17
CA SER A 291 15.00 6.64 11.49
C SER A 291 14.04 6.42 10.32
N VAL A 292 14.12 7.25 9.26
CA VAL A 292 13.24 7.15 8.09
C VAL A 292 13.98 6.75 6.80
N GLN A 293 15.24 6.36 6.90
CA GLN A 293 16.06 6.03 5.72
C GLN A 293 15.53 4.86 4.88
N ASN A 294 14.74 3.96 5.46
CA ASN A 294 14.07 2.89 4.70
C ASN A 294 13.16 3.43 3.58
N TRP A 295 12.59 4.62 3.77
CA TRP A 295 11.68 5.28 2.81
C TRP A 295 12.37 6.26 1.86
N VAL A 296 13.66 6.55 2.09
CA VAL A 296 14.44 7.48 1.27
C VAL A 296 15.00 6.76 0.05
N GLY A 297 14.78 7.30 -1.14
CA GLY A 297 15.28 6.75 -2.39
C GLY A 297 15.49 7.80 -3.47
N LYS A 298 15.61 7.34 -4.70
CA LYS A 298 15.85 8.19 -5.88
C LYS A 298 14.78 9.26 -6.11
N GLU A 299 13.56 9.03 -5.61
CA GLU A 299 12.43 9.95 -5.74
C GLU A 299 12.44 11.10 -4.71
N LEU A 300 13.37 11.10 -3.75
CA LEU A 300 13.42 12.16 -2.73
C LEU A 300 13.45 13.57 -3.30
N PRO A 301 14.19 13.90 -4.37
CA PRO A 301 14.14 15.23 -4.97
C PRO A 301 12.76 15.64 -5.48
N THR A 302 12.02 14.68 -6.07
CA THR A 302 10.63 14.90 -6.53
C THR A 302 9.69 15.08 -5.34
N GLN A 303 9.83 14.28 -4.30
CA GLN A 303 9.05 14.40 -3.07
C GLN A 303 9.28 15.75 -2.35
N VAL A 304 10.53 16.22 -2.34
CA VAL A 304 10.90 17.55 -1.82
C VAL A 304 10.25 18.64 -2.64
N ARG A 305 10.23 18.54 -3.99
CA ARG A 305 9.52 19.49 -4.84
C ARG A 305 8.04 19.53 -4.51
N HIS A 306 7.37 18.40 -4.44
CA HIS A 306 5.94 18.33 -4.14
C HIS A 306 5.63 18.93 -2.75
N ALA A 307 6.44 18.64 -1.73
CA ALA A 307 6.29 19.24 -0.41
C ALA A 307 6.52 20.76 -0.44
N TYR A 308 7.52 21.23 -1.19
CA TYR A 308 7.78 22.67 -1.35
C TYR A 308 6.61 23.38 -2.01
N GLU A 309 6.10 22.84 -3.11
CA GLU A 309 4.97 23.39 -3.85
C GLU A 309 3.69 23.39 -2.99
N GLU A 310 3.40 22.30 -2.28
CA GLU A 310 2.27 22.22 -1.35
C GLU A 310 2.35 23.31 -0.26
N ILE A 311 3.52 23.48 0.36
CA ILE A 311 3.74 24.48 1.41
C ILE A 311 3.62 25.92 0.88
N THR A 312 4.22 26.20 -0.27
CA THR A 312 4.28 27.57 -0.81
C THR A 312 3.00 28.01 -1.52
N GLN A 313 2.27 27.07 -2.10
CA GLN A 313 1.02 27.35 -2.81
C GLN A 313 -0.23 27.13 -1.94
N HIS A 314 -0.06 26.60 -0.72
CA HIS A 314 -1.15 26.27 0.22
C HIS A 314 -2.23 25.36 -0.37
N LYS A 315 -1.81 24.39 -1.19
CA LYS A 315 -2.67 23.41 -1.85
C LYS A 315 -2.00 22.04 -1.81
N PRO A 316 -2.77 20.95 -1.61
CA PRO A 316 -2.22 19.62 -1.72
C PRO A 316 -1.47 19.39 -3.04
N ALA A 317 -0.41 18.59 -3.01
CA ALA A 317 0.39 18.26 -4.19
C ALA A 317 -0.49 17.74 -5.35
N GLY A 318 -1.46 16.88 -5.06
CA GLY A 318 -2.39 16.36 -6.06
C GLY A 318 -3.43 17.37 -6.60
N ASP A 319 -3.44 18.62 -6.12
CA ASP A 319 -4.23 19.74 -6.70
C ASP A 319 -3.41 20.64 -7.60
N LEU A 320 -2.10 20.40 -7.66
CA LEU A 320 -1.18 21.20 -8.44
C LEU A 320 -1.07 20.64 -9.88
N PRO A 321 -0.78 21.50 -10.87
CA PRO A 321 -0.53 21.04 -12.22
C PRO A 321 0.69 20.09 -12.23
N HIS A 322 0.51 18.90 -12.72
CA HIS A 322 1.64 18.02 -12.99
C HIS A 322 2.37 18.47 -14.25
N ALA A 323 3.66 18.81 -14.10
CA ALA A 323 4.53 19.22 -15.20
C ALA A 323 4.89 18.00 -16.10
#